data_9121764f7fc389ba985e607da342c2ae
#
_entry.id   9121764f7fc389ba985e607da342c2ae
#
_cell.length_a   1.000
_cell.length_b   1.000
_cell.length_c   1.000
_cell.angle_alpha   90.00
_cell.angle_beta   90.00
_cell.angle_gamma   90.00
#
_symmetry.space_group_name_H-M   'P 1'
#
loop_
_entity.id
_entity.type
_entity.pdbx_description
1 polymer ?
#
loop_
_entity_poly.entity_id
_entity_poly.type
_entity_poly.pdbx_seq_one_letter_code
_entity_poly.pdbx_strand_id
1 'polypeptide(L)'
;MKVPLPIPLIRMGATQRQRCHPAKEKDMVKIDLPRERAKDWKEVMLKKMAEVLDKYRSVRLFMDICVKCGACSDKCQFFLGTGDPKNMPVARADLFRKVYKKYFTLGGKIWGRANEAEELTESNLQDWYTYFYQCSECRRCSVFCPYGIDTAEITMAAREVMAAAGIATKYVTEVVAKVYDTGNNLGIWPPAWKDNCAFLEEDLKDTEGLDLKFPVDEVGAEILLIPPSADNFVNTNTMIGYAKMFHAAGISWTTSTYCNEGGNFGLFLNYANLKKVNNRILEAARDLKVKKIYWGE
;
A
#
# COMPACT_ATOMS: atom_id res chain seq x y z
N MET A 1 -1.47 -36.03 -18.75
CA MET A 1 -2.15 -34.85 -19.28
C MET A 1 -1.18 -33.64 -19.18
N LYS A 2 -0.68 -33.19 -20.34
CA LYS A 2 0.13 -31.96 -20.38
C LYS A 2 -0.84 -30.78 -20.32
N VAL A 3 -0.82 -30.02 -19.22
CA VAL A 3 -1.53 -28.74 -19.13
C VAL A 3 -0.86 -27.80 -20.13
N PRO A 4 -1.56 -27.24 -21.11
CA PRO A 4 -0.97 -26.27 -22.01
C PRO A 4 -0.58 -25.04 -21.19
N LEU A 5 0.69 -24.62 -21.30
CA LEU A 5 1.15 -23.34 -20.76
C LEU A 5 0.38 -22.23 -21.48
N PRO A 6 -0.41 -21.43 -20.77
CA PRO A 6 -1.15 -20.36 -21.40
C PRO A 6 -0.29 -19.11 -21.50
N ILE A 7 -0.39 -18.48 -22.64
CA ILE A 7 -0.04 -17.10 -22.95
C ILE A 7 1.46 -16.85 -23.10
N PRO A 8 1.93 -16.42 -24.28
CA PRO A 8 3.28 -15.95 -24.43
C PRO A 8 3.49 -14.77 -23.49
N LEU A 9 4.40 -14.96 -22.52
CA LEU A 9 4.87 -13.89 -21.65
C LEU A 9 5.30 -12.74 -22.55
N ILE A 10 4.52 -11.66 -22.58
CA ILE A 10 4.94 -10.41 -23.21
C ILE A 10 6.18 -9.99 -22.43
N ARG A 11 7.36 -10.23 -22.99
CA ARG A 11 8.61 -9.71 -22.47
C ARG A 11 8.51 -8.19 -22.50
N MET A 12 8.16 -7.61 -21.37
CA MET A 12 8.14 -6.19 -21.21
C MET A 12 9.59 -5.69 -21.33
N GLY A 13 9.94 -5.07 -22.45
CA GLY A 13 11.28 -4.60 -22.73
C GLY A 13 11.80 -3.58 -21.72
N ALA A 14 13.11 -3.32 -21.77
CA ALA A 14 13.84 -2.39 -20.89
C ALA A 14 13.25 -0.98 -20.79
N THR A 15 12.39 -0.58 -21.71
CA THR A 15 11.68 0.72 -21.74
C THR A 15 10.64 0.90 -20.63
N GLN A 16 10.22 -0.14 -19.92
CA GLN A 16 9.28 -0.02 -18.80
C GLN A 16 9.93 0.40 -17.47
N ARG A 17 11.26 0.38 -17.36
CA ARG A 17 11.97 0.91 -16.18
C ARG A 17 11.72 2.42 -15.98
N GLN A 18 11.28 3.14 -17.00
CA GLN A 18 11.09 4.60 -16.99
C GLN A 18 9.69 5.07 -16.58
N ARG A 19 8.75 4.18 -16.24
CA ARG A 19 7.36 4.57 -16.02
C ARG A 19 6.98 4.93 -14.58
N CYS A 20 7.90 4.97 -13.65
CA CYS A 20 7.63 5.57 -12.35
C CYS A 20 7.71 7.09 -12.48
N HIS A 21 6.57 7.75 -12.68
CA HIS A 21 6.52 9.20 -12.71
C HIS A 21 6.76 9.76 -11.32
N PRO A 22 7.62 10.80 -11.16
CA PRO A 22 7.85 11.42 -9.86
C PRO A 22 6.55 12.06 -9.34
N ALA A 23 6.45 12.12 -8.02
CA ALA A 23 5.32 12.73 -7.34
C ALA A 23 5.17 14.22 -7.71
N LYS A 24 3.94 14.71 -7.67
CA LYS A 24 3.67 16.14 -7.85
C LYS A 24 3.92 16.87 -6.52
N GLU A 25 4.55 18.04 -6.58
CA GLU A 25 4.85 18.87 -5.40
C GLU A 25 3.62 19.10 -4.51
N LYS A 26 2.48 19.46 -5.11
CA LYS A 26 1.23 19.71 -4.38
C LYS A 26 0.77 18.50 -3.55
N ASP A 27 0.92 17.29 -4.11
CA ASP A 27 0.52 16.07 -3.43
C ASP A 27 1.51 15.72 -2.31
N MET A 28 2.80 15.96 -2.52
CA MET A 28 3.85 15.78 -1.50
C MET A 28 3.60 16.66 -0.27
N VAL A 29 3.30 17.94 -0.48
CA VAL A 29 3.00 18.89 0.61
C VAL A 29 1.78 18.45 1.40
N LYS A 30 0.71 18.02 0.72
CA LYS A 30 -0.54 17.58 1.36
C LYS A 30 -0.35 16.39 2.29
N ILE A 31 0.54 15.48 1.95
CA ILE A 31 0.82 14.28 2.72
C ILE A 31 2.04 14.44 3.67
N ASP A 32 2.44 15.68 3.95
CA ASP A 32 3.57 16.05 4.83
C ASP A 32 4.91 15.41 4.41
N LEU A 33 5.17 15.39 3.13
CA LEU A 33 6.48 15.01 2.60
C LEU A 33 7.23 16.24 2.07
N PRO A 34 8.58 16.18 2.02
CA PRO A 34 9.39 17.23 1.40
C PRO A 34 8.95 17.48 -0.05
N ARG A 35 8.85 18.75 -0.45
CA ARG A 35 8.41 19.16 -1.80
C ARG A 35 9.32 18.62 -2.90
N GLU A 36 10.61 18.62 -2.61
CA GLU A 36 11.66 18.21 -3.53
C GLU A 36 12.61 17.23 -2.85
N ARG A 37 13.38 16.52 -3.66
CA ARG A 37 14.46 15.68 -3.14
C ARG A 37 15.47 16.52 -2.38
N ALA A 38 15.75 16.13 -1.15
CA ALA A 38 16.76 16.78 -0.31
C ALA A 38 18.13 16.79 -1.00
N LYS A 39 18.88 17.89 -0.88
CA LYS A 39 20.24 17.96 -1.44
C LYS A 39 21.18 16.96 -0.78
N ASP A 40 21.02 16.77 0.51
CA ASP A 40 21.69 15.80 1.37
C ASP A 40 20.91 14.47 1.51
N TRP A 41 20.17 14.10 0.47
CA TRP A 41 19.26 12.95 0.46
C TRP A 41 19.87 11.66 1.04
N LYS A 42 21.16 11.43 0.81
CA LYS A 42 21.89 10.26 1.32
C LYS A 42 21.92 10.25 2.84
N GLU A 43 22.24 11.37 3.45
CA GLU A 43 22.30 11.51 4.91
C GLU A 43 20.90 11.39 5.52
N VAL A 44 19.91 12.05 4.92
CA VAL A 44 18.50 11.94 5.31
C VAL A 44 18.01 10.51 5.26
N MET A 45 18.28 9.78 4.16
CA MET A 45 17.92 8.38 4.03
C MET A 45 18.60 7.49 5.06
N LEU A 46 19.91 7.67 5.31
CA LEU A 46 20.63 6.87 6.29
C LEU A 46 20.16 7.14 7.72
N LYS A 47 19.86 8.40 8.06
CA LYS A 47 19.27 8.76 9.35
C LYS A 47 17.90 8.09 9.51
N LYS A 48 17.04 8.22 8.50
CA LYS A 48 15.71 7.59 8.54
C LYS A 48 15.79 6.08 8.58
N MET A 49 16.74 5.47 7.88
CA MET A 49 16.99 4.03 7.94
C MET A 49 17.38 3.59 9.35
N ALA A 50 18.23 4.35 10.07
CA ALA A 50 18.56 4.08 11.46
C ALA A 50 17.31 4.11 12.36
N GLU A 51 16.45 5.12 12.21
CA GLU A 51 15.18 5.24 12.94
C GLU A 51 14.25 4.05 12.67
N VAL A 52 14.12 3.64 11.42
CA VAL A 52 13.28 2.50 10.99
C VAL A 52 13.80 1.20 11.58
N LEU A 53 15.11 0.96 11.54
CA LEU A 53 15.74 -0.25 12.07
C LEU A 53 15.67 -0.34 13.61
N ASP A 54 15.64 0.79 14.29
CA ASP A 54 15.46 0.84 15.76
C ASP A 54 14.00 0.61 16.15
N LYS A 55 13.09 1.27 15.45
CA LYS A 55 11.65 1.21 15.71
C LYS A 55 11.03 -0.14 15.33
N TYR A 56 11.40 -0.68 14.16
CA TYR A 56 10.84 -1.92 13.62
C TYR A 56 11.89 -3.03 13.69
N ARG A 57 11.99 -3.69 14.85
CA ARG A 57 12.96 -4.77 15.09
C ARG A 57 12.81 -5.95 14.15
N SER A 58 11.60 -6.20 13.64
CA SER A 58 11.30 -7.18 12.59
C SER A 58 12.12 -6.95 11.32
N VAL A 59 12.15 -5.70 10.83
CA VAL A 59 12.94 -5.35 9.63
C VAL A 59 14.42 -5.68 9.82
N ARG A 60 14.99 -5.33 10.99
CA ARG A 60 16.38 -5.65 11.31
C ARG A 60 16.61 -7.17 11.34
N LEU A 61 15.72 -7.91 12.01
CA LEU A 61 15.79 -9.36 12.07
C LEU A 61 15.75 -10.00 10.67
N PHE A 62 14.87 -9.49 9.78
CA PHE A 62 14.76 -9.98 8.41
C PHE A 62 16.04 -9.78 7.60
N MET A 63 16.82 -8.72 7.89
CA MET A 63 18.10 -8.51 7.23
C MET A 63 19.13 -9.59 7.60
N ASP A 64 19.07 -10.09 8.83
CA ASP A 64 20.07 -11.02 9.37
C ASP A 64 19.71 -12.49 9.10
N ILE A 65 18.42 -12.87 9.14
CA ILE A 65 17.98 -14.28 9.04
C ILE A 65 17.77 -14.80 7.62
N CYS A 66 17.70 -13.94 6.61
CA CYS A 66 17.45 -14.36 5.23
C CYS A 66 18.66 -15.11 4.64
N VAL A 67 18.50 -16.40 4.40
CA VAL A 67 19.52 -17.26 3.77
C VAL A 67 19.46 -17.28 2.24
N LYS A 68 18.65 -16.45 1.62
CA LYS A 68 18.50 -16.33 0.15
C LYS A 68 18.10 -17.65 -0.55
N CYS A 69 17.30 -18.48 0.10
CA CYS A 69 16.87 -19.79 -0.43
C CYS A 69 16.02 -19.72 -1.70
N GLY A 70 15.46 -18.54 -2.03
CA GLY A 70 14.65 -18.31 -3.23
C GLY A 70 13.20 -18.80 -3.18
N ALA A 71 12.72 -19.39 -2.07
CA ALA A 71 11.34 -19.91 -1.95
C ALA A 71 10.24 -18.87 -2.21
N CYS A 72 10.55 -17.59 -2.09
CA CYS A 72 9.64 -16.48 -2.37
C CYS A 72 9.59 -16.07 -3.86
N SER A 73 10.53 -16.52 -4.70
CA SER A 73 10.75 -15.96 -6.05
C SER A 73 9.61 -16.29 -7.00
N ASP A 74 9.21 -17.57 -7.10
CA ASP A 74 8.12 -18.05 -7.95
C ASP A 74 6.72 -17.66 -7.46
N LYS A 75 6.64 -16.99 -6.31
CA LYS A 75 5.38 -16.49 -5.73
C LYS A 75 5.11 -15.03 -6.10
N CYS A 76 6.10 -14.32 -6.64
CA CYS A 76 5.97 -12.91 -6.98
C CYS A 76 5.40 -12.71 -8.39
N GLN A 77 4.22 -12.13 -8.49
CA GLN A 77 3.57 -11.82 -9.76
C GLN A 77 4.39 -10.86 -10.63
N PHE A 78 5.11 -9.92 -10.03
CA PHE A 78 5.98 -8.99 -10.78
C PHE A 78 7.20 -9.70 -11.35
N PHE A 79 7.81 -10.62 -10.62
CA PHE A 79 8.89 -11.44 -11.16
C PHE A 79 8.39 -12.34 -12.29
N LEU A 80 7.27 -13.02 -12.08
CA LEU A 80 6.69 -13.90 -13.11
C LEU A 80 6.27 -13.14 -14.37
N GLY A 81 5.69 -11.94 -14.20
CA GLY A 81 5.23 -11.12 -15.32
C GLY A 81 6.34 -10.41 -16.09
N THR A 82 7.43 -10.01 -15.41
CA THR A 82 8.53 -9.25 -16.03
C THR A 82 9.73 -10.11 -16.44
N GLY A 83 9.93 -11.25 -15.79
CA GLY A 83 11.15 -12.05 -15.92
C GLY A 83 12.42 -11.35 -15.40
N ASP A 84 12.29 -10.17 -14.77
CA ASP A 84 13.44 -9.42 -14.24
C ASP A 84 13.88 -9.99 -12.88
N PRO A 85 15.11 -10.53 -12.75
CA PRO A 85 15.60 -11.10 -11.50
C PRO A 85 15.59 -10.12 -10.32
N LYS A 86 15.69 -8.81 -10.55
CA LYS A 86 15.61 -7.79 -9.50
C LYS A 86 14.18 -7.67 -8.90
N ASN A 87 13.16 -8.17 -9.59
CA ASN A 87 11.80 -8.26 -9.08
C ASN A 87 11.55 -9.46 -8.15
N MET A 88 12.50 -10.41 -8.06
CA MET A 88 12.41 -11.44 -7.03
C MET A 88 12.35 -10.80 -5.64
N PRO A 89 11.45 -11.25 -4.73
CA PRO A 89 11.35 -10.67 -3.39
C PRO A 89 12.67 -10.70 -2.63
N VAL A 90 13.44 -11.77 -2.75
CA VAL A 90 14.77 -11.88 -2.13
C VAL A 90 15.75 -10.86 -2.69
N ALA A 91 15.77 -10.64 -4.01
CA ALA A 91 16.65 -9.66 -4.66
C ALA A 91 16.24 -8.23 -4.27
N ARG A 92 14.94 -7.95 -4.19
CA ARG A 92 14.42 -6.67 -3.71
C ARG A 92 14.83 -6.41 -2.26
N ALA A 93 14.69 -7.38 -1.36
CA ALA A 93 15.16 -7.28 0.02
C ALA A 93 16.68 -7.05 0.09
N ASP A 94 17.44 -7.63 -0.83
CA ASP A 94 18.89 -7.44 -0.90
C ASP A 94 19.30 -6.00 -1.23
N LEU A 95 18.51 -5.25 -1.99
CA LEU A 95 18.78 -3.83 -2.22
C LEU A 95 18.88 -3.06 -0.89
N PHE A 96 17.95 -3.31 0.03
CA PHE A 96 17.97 -2.72 1.37
C PHE A 96 19.09 -3.32 2.24
N ARG A 97 19.25 -4.64 2.23
CA ARG A 97 20.23 -5.37 3.04
C ARG A 97 21.68 -4.96 2.73
N LYS A 98 22.04 -4.75 1.48
CA LYS A 98 23.40 -4.34 1.09
C LYS A 98 23.77 -2.98 1.69
N VAL A 99 22.85 -2.02 1.67
CA VAL A 99 23.00 -0.72 2.32
C VAL A 99 23.05 -0.88 3.85
N TYR A 100 22.15 -1.69 4.43
CA TYR A 100 22.17 -2.04 5.85
C TYR A 100 23.54 -2.57 6.27
N LYS A 101 24.07 -3.56 5.55
CA LYS A 101 25.39 -4.12 5.84
C LYS A 101 26.48 -3.06 5.84
N LYS A 102 26.49 -2.17 4.83
CA LYS A 102 27.54 -1.14 4.67
C LYS A 102 27.59 -0.17 5.85
N TYR A 103 26.44 0.30 6.30
CA TYR A 103 26.40 1.42 7.26
C TYR A 103 26.10 0.98 8.70
N PHE A 104 25.48 -0.18 8.90
CA PHE A 104 24.97 -0.59 10.22
C PHE A 104 25.61 -1.86 10.79
N THR A 105 26.50 -2.56 10.04
CA THR A 105 27.20 -3.74 10.55
C THR A 105 28.71 -3.55 10.54
N LEU A 106 29.41 -4.13 11.53
CA LEU A 106 30.87 -4.09 11.59
C LEU A 106 31.50 -4.83 10.39
N GLY A 107 30.99 -6.02 10.07
CA GLY A 107 31.49 -6.80 8.93
C GLY A 107 31.35 -6.08 7.60
N GLY A 108 30.25 -5.37 7.35
CA GLY A 108 30.07 -4.59 6.13
C GLY A 108 30.96 -3.35 6.06
N LYS A 109 31.30 -2.74 7.19
CA LYS A 109 32.24 -1.62 7.24
C LYS A 109 33.68 -2.05 6.95
N ILE A 110 34.09 -3.22 7.47
CA ILE A 110 35.48 -3.73 7.35
C ILE A 110 35.69 -4.42 6.00
N TRP A 111 34.87 -5.39 5.65
CA TRP A 111 35.06 -6.23 4.45
C TRP A 111 34.34 -5.72 3.20
N GLY A 112 33.47 -4.71 3.32
CA GLY A 112 32.82 -4.08 2.18
C GLY A 112 32.13 -5.07 1.25
N ARG A 113 32.52 -5.07 -0.03
CA ARG A 113 31.91 -5.95 -1.07
C ARG A 113 32.06 -7.45 -0.78
N ALA A 114 33.11 -7.88 -0.09
CA ALA A 114 33.28 -9.29 0.31
C ALA A 114 32.16 -9.76 1.25
N ASN A 115 31.54 -8.84 2.00
CA ASN A 115 30.36 -9.09 2.81
C ASN A 115 29.06 -8.60 2.12
N GLU A 116 29.04 -8.46 0.79
CA GLU A 116 27.89 -7.97 0.01
C GLU A 116 27.40 -6.57 0.44
N ALA A 117 28.28 -5.77 1.04
CA ALA A 117 27.93 -4.41 1.47
C ALA A 117 28.14 -3.42 0.31
N GLU A 118 27.14 -2.60 0.04
CA GLU A 118 27.17 -1.59 -1.01
C GLU A 118 26.83 -0.20 -0.47
N GLU A 119 27.52 0.80 -0.99
CA GLU A 119 27.22 2.19 -0.68
C GLU A 119 25.90 2.64 -1.31
N LEU A 120 25.18 3.52 -0.62
CA LEU A 120 24.01 4.18 -1.17
C LEU A 120 24.46 5.23 -2.19
N THR A 121 24.29 4.92 -3.47
CA THR A 121 24.64 5.75 -4.63
C THR A 121 23.40 6.13 -5.42
N GLU A 122 23.51 7.06 -6.36
CA GLU A 122 22.40 7.40 -7.28
C GLU A 122 21.91 6.16 -8.06
N SER A 123 22.79 5.27 -8.45
CA SER A 123 22.41 4.03 -9.15
C SER A 123 21.61 3.10 -8.24
N ASN A 124 22.05 2.90 -7.00
CA ASN A 124 21.29 2.11 -6.02
C ASN A 124 19.94 2.76 -5.72
N LEU A 125 19.89 4.09 -5.59
CA LEU A 125 18.65 4.82 -5.36
C LEU A 125 17.67 4.62 -6.52
N GLN A 126 18.15 4.63 -7.78
CA GLN A 126 17.30 4.36 -8.93
C GLN A 126 16.74 2.93 -8.91
N ASP A 127 17.54 1.94 -8.50
CA ASP A 127 17.07 0.57 -8.29
C ASP A 127 16.04 0.51 -7.15
N TRP A 128 16.29 1.18 -6.02
CA TRP A 128 15.32 1.26 -4.92
C TRP A 128 14.00 1.85 -5.40
N TYR A 129 14.03 3.00 -6.07
CA TYR A 129 12.85 3.65 -6.60
C TYR A 129 12.06 2.73 -7.54
N THR A 130 12.75 2.05 -8.45
CA THR A 130 12.12 1.17 -9.42
C THR A 130 11.49 -0.05 -8.74
N TYR A 131 12.26 -0.81 -7.98
CA TYR A 131 11.85 -2.13 -7.53
C TYR A 131 10.99 -2.12 -6.27
N PHE A 132 11.19 -1.17 -5.37
CA PHE A 132 10.31 -1.05 -4.22
C PHE A 132 8.94 -0.49 -4.60
N TYR A 133 8.84 0.45 -5.54
CA TYR A 133 7.52 0.95 -5.98
C TYR A 133 6.81 0.04 -6.99
N GLN A 134 7.47 -0.95 -7.58
CA GLN A 134 6.81 -2.01 -8.33
C GLN A 134 6.13 -3.05 -7.43
N CYS A 135 6.50 -3.17 -6.19
CA CYS A 135 5.88 -4.11 -5.25
C CYS A 135 4.46 -3.65 -4.89
N SER A 136 3.47 -4.55 -5.03
CA SER A 136 2.09 -4.29 -4.59
C SER A 136 1.83 -4.64 -3.12
N GLU A 137 2.85 -5.07 -2.38
CA GLU A 137 2.76 -5.44 -0.95
C GLU A 137 1.73 -6.54 -0.65
N CYS A 138 1.42 -7.39 -1.62
CA CYS A 138 0.44 -8.47 -1.51
C CYS A 138 0.82 -9.60 -0.53
N ARG A 139 2.01 -9.58 0.05
CA ARG A 139 2.55 -10.52 1.05
C ARG A 139 2.62 -12.00 0.65
N ARG A 140 2.34 -12.36 -0.60
CA ARG A 140 2.47 -13.77 -1.04
C ARG A 140 3.85 -14.34 -0.75
N CYS A 141 4.92 -13.57 -0.96
CA CYS A 141 6.29 -13.96 -0.65
C CYS A 141 6.51 -14.25 0.84
N SER A 142 5.81 -13.54 1.72
CA SER A 142 5.91 -13.72 3.17
C SER A 142 5.25 -15.02 3.62
N VAL A 143 4.08 -15.36 3.06
CA VAL A 143 3.35 -16.59 3.35
C VAL A 143 4.17 -17.84 3.02
N PHE A 144 4.96 -17.79 1.95
CA PHE A 144 5.78 -18.91 1.48
C PHE A 144 7.22 -18.88 2.01
N CYS A 145 7.57 -17.91 2.86
CA CYS A 145 8.91 -17.84 3.45
C CYS A 145 9.04 -18.84 4.61
N PRO A 146 9.95 -19.84 4.52
CA PRO A 146 10.13 -20.81 5.61
C PRO A 146 10.71 -20.19 6.89
N TYR A 147 11.24 -18.98 6.81
CA TYR A 147 11.81 -18.24 7.95
C TYR A 147 10.89 -17.12 8.45
N GLY A 148 9.67 -16.99 7.91
CA GLY A 148 8.71 -16.00 8.36
C GLY A 148 9.08 -14.55 8.01
N ILE A 149 9.91 -14.32 6.99
CA ILE A 149 10.32 -12.97 6.58
C ILE A 149 9.20 -12.28 5.83
N ASP A 150 8.78 -11.12 6.29
CA ASP A 150 7.86 -10.26 5.56
C ASP A 150 8.61 -9.29 4.64
N THR A 151 8.72 -9.66 3.36
CA THR A 151 9.35 -8.82 2.34
C THR A 151 8.53 -7.56 2.03
N ALA A 152 7.20 -7.57 2.27
CA ALA A 152 6.39 -6.38 2.13
C ALA A 152 6.75 -5.34 3.20
N GLU A 153 7.01 -5.76 4.45
CA GLU A 153 7.47 -4.87 5.52
C GLU A 153 8.83 -4.23 5.18
N ILE A 154 9.74 -4.99 4.56
CA ILE A 154 11.00 -4.43 4.06
C ILE A 154 10.74 -3.39 2.97
N THR A 155 9.77 -3.63 2.09
CA THR A 155 9.38 -2.68 1.03
C THR A 155 8.80 -1.40 1.63
N MET A 156 7.90 -1.51 2.61
CA MET A 156 7.34 -0.37 3.33
C MET A 156 8.44 0.46 4.01
N ALA A 157 9.37 -0.21 4.69
CA ALA A 157 10.52 0.43 5.31
C ALA A 157 11.37 1.21 4.29
N ALA A 158 11.65 0.61 3.14
CA ALA A 158 12.41 1.25 2.07
C ALA A 158 11.68 2.47 1.48
N ARG A 159 10.36 2.38 1.29
CA ARG A 159 9.54 3.52 0.84
C ARG A 159 9.50 4.63 1.87
N GLU A 160 9.37 4.32 3.16
CA GLU A 160 9.42 5.32 4.23
C GLU A 160 10.78 6.05 4.26
N VAL A 161 11.88 5.32 4.04
CA VAL A 161 13.23 5.90 3.95
C VAL A 161 13.35 6.82 2.73
N MET A 162 12.87 6.41 1.57
CA MET A 162 12.88 7.27 0.36
C MET A 162 11.97 8.48 0.52
N ALA A 163 10.77 8.29 1.06
CA ALA A 163 9.80 9.36 1.26
C ALA A 163 10.33 10.47 2.18
N ALA A 164 11.10 10.12 3.22
CA ALA A 164 11.75 11.09 4.09
C ALA A 164 12.74 12.01 3.35
N ALA A 165 13.36 11.51 2.29
CA ALA A 165 14.25 12.30 1.43
C ALA A 165 13.52 13.02 0.27
N GLY A 166 12.19 13.03 0.26
CA GLY A 166 11.40 13.65 -0.80
C GLY A 166 11.33 12.81 -2.10
N ILE A 167 11.50 11.49 -1.98
CA ILE A 167 11.50 10.58 -3.13
C ILE A 167 10.27 9.67 -3.04
N ALA A 168 9.28 9.93 -3.89
CA ALA A 168 8.05 9.15 -3.97
C ALA A 168 7.49 9.12 -5.40
N THR A 169 6.57 8.18 -5.69
CA THR A 169 5.95 8.09 -7.01
C THR A 169 4.63 8.86 -7.06
N LYS A 170 4.31 9.41 -8.23
CA LYS A 170 3.06 10.14 -8.49
C LYS A 170 1.82 9.35 -8.06
N TYR A 171 1.75 8.07 -8.42
CA TYR A 171 0.52 7.29 -8.22
C TYR A 171 0.22 7.06 -6.74
N VAL A 172 1.21 6.71 -5.95
CA VAL A 172 1.04 6.48 -4.51
C VAL A 172 0.70 7.78 -3.77
N THR A 173 1.42 8.86 -4.08
CA THR A 173 1.17 10.16 -3.43
C THR A 173 -0.19 10.76 -3.81
N GLU A 174 -0.60 10.63 -5.08
CA GLU A 174 -1.88 11.11 -5.58
C GLU A 174 -3.06 10.38 -4.93
N VAL A 175 -2.95 9.06 -4.75
CA VAL A 175 -3.96 8.25 -4.08
C VAL A 175 -4.12 8.68 -2.61
N VAL A 176 -3.02 8.78 -1.86
CA VAL A 176 -3.07 9.22 -0.45
C VAL A 176 -3.58 10.65 -0.32
N ALA A 177 -3.16 11.56 -1.22
CA ALA A 177 -3.64 12.94 -1.23
C ALA A 177 -5.15 13.04 -1.48
N LYS A 178 -5.70 12.20 -2.39
CA LYS A 178 -7.15 12.13 -2.64
C LYS A 178 -7.94 11.67 -1.43
N VAL A 179 -7.42 10.68 -0.67
CA VAL A 179 -8.07 10.26 0.58
C VAL A 179 -8.20 11.44 1.56
N TYR A 180 -7.21 12.33 1.59
CA TYR A 180 -7.30 13.53 2.44
C TYR A 180 -8.27 14.59 1.90
N ASP A 181 -8.47 14.66 0.58
CA ASP A 181 -9.38 15.63 -0.04
C ASP A 181 -10.84 15.19 0.05
N THR A 182 -11.12 13.95 -0.29
CA THR A 182 -12.48 13.47 -0.55
C THR A 182 -12.90 12.27 0.30
N GLY A 183 -12.01 11.78 1.18
CA GLY A 183 -12.27 10.60 2.01
C GLY A 183 -12.05 9.27 1.29
N ASN A 184 -11.70 9.28 -0.01
CA ASN A 184 -11.52 8.07 -0.80
C ASN A 184 -10.38 8.19 -1.83
N ASN A 185 -9.85 7.07 -2.29
CA ASN A 185 -8.71 7.01 -3.21
C ASN A 185 -9.06 7.40 -4.65
N LEU A 186 -10.32 7.29 -5.04
CA LEU A 186 -10.78 7.65 -6.39
C LEU A 186 -10.93 9.17 -6.55
N GLY A 187 -11.03 9.91 -5.43
CA GLY A 187 -11.24 11.35 -5.44
C GLY A 187 -12.68 11.73 -5.74
N ILE A 188 -13.62 10.89 -5.34
CA ILE A 188 -15.06 11.09 -5.53
C ILE A 188 -15.58 11.99 -4.43
N TRP A 189 -16.29 13.06 -4.83
CA TRP A 189 -16.87 14.01 -3.90
C TRP A 189 -18.11 13.46 -3.18
N PRO A 190 -18.39 13.91 -1.96
CA PRO A 190 -19.53 13.44 -1.16
C PRO A 190 -20.88 13.40 -1.86
N PRO A 191 -21.30 14.41 -2.66
CA PRO A 191 -22.55 14.33 -3.41
C PRO A 191 -22.63 13.13 -4.35
N ALA A 192 -21.57 12.90 -5.14
CA ALA A 192 -21.55 11.78 -6.09
C ALA A 192 -21.54 10.42 -5.39
N TRP A 193 -20.96 10.32 -4.17
CA TRP A 193 -21.10 9.13 -3.34
C TRP A 193 -22.54 8.86 -2.94
N LYS A 194 -23.24 9.89 -2.47
CA LYS A 194 -24.65 9.80 -2.06
C LYS A 194 -25.57 9.48 -3.23
N ASP A 195 -25.35 10.14 -4.38
CA ASP A 195 -26.12 9.90 -5.60
C ASP A 195 -25.99 8.45 -6.07
N ASN A 196 -24.77 7.90 -6.00
CA ASN A 196 -24.57 6.50 -6.38
C ASN A 196 -25.22 5.51 -5.40
N CYS A 197 -25.18 5.79 -4.10
CA CYS A 197 -25.92 4.99 -3.12
C CYS A 197 -27.43 5.00 -3.40
N ALA A 198 -28.02 6.16 -3.69
CA ALA A 198 -29.42 6.28 -4.07
C ALA A 198 -29.75 5.51 -5.37
N PHE A 199 -28.85 5.58 -6.36
CA PHE A 199 -28.99 4.79 -7.59
C PHE A 199 -29.00 3.29 -7.30
N LEU A 200 -28.12 2.79 -6.43
CA LEU A 200 -28.10 1.38 -6.05
C LEU A 200 -29.38 0.93 -5.30
N GLU A 201 -30.00 1.83 -4.51
CA GLU A 201 -31.31 1.57 -3.88
C GLU A 201 -32.40 1.35 -4.93
N GLU A 202 -32.46 2.26 -5.92
CA GLU A 202 -33.44 2.22 -7.01
C GLU A 202 -33.23 0.98 -7.90
N ASP A 203 -31.99 0.74 -8.34
CA ASP A 203 -31.62 -0.42 -9.15
C ASP A 203 -31.99 -1.76 -8.46
N LEU A 204 -31.71 -1.88 -7.18
CA LEU A 204 -32.03 -3.09 -6.41
C LEU A 204 -33.55 -3.30 -6.26
N LYS A 205 -34.29 -2.23 -6.11
CA LYS A 205 -35.74 -2.28 -6.03
C LYS A 205 -36.36 -2.68 -7.37
N ASP A 206 -35.85 -2.14 -8.47
CA ASP A 206 -36.36 -2.42 -9.81
C ASP A 206 -35.97 -3.81 -10.31
N THR A 207 -34.78 -4.27 -10.01
CA THR A 207 -34.26 -5.54 -10.51
C THR A 207 -34.67 -6.74 -9.66
N GLU A 208 -34.70 -6.58 -8.34
CA GLU A 208 -34.94 -7.69 -7.40
C GLU A 208 -36.19 -7.50 -6.51
N GLY A 209 -36.86 -6.34 -6.59
CA GLY A 209 -38.00 -6.03 -5.76
C GLY A 209 -37.68 -5.80 -4.28
N LEU A 210 -36.39 -5.58 -3.94
CA LEU A 210 -35.92 -5.38 -2.57
C LEU A 210 -35.80 -3.90 -2.27
N ASP A 211 -36.58 -3.40 -1.33
CA ASP A 211 -36.51 -2.00 -0.85
C ASP A 211 -35.50 -1.88 0.30
N LEU A 212 -34.20 -1.92 -0.03
CA LEU A 212 -33.11 -1.80 0.91
C LEU A 212 -32.48 -0.40 0.84
N LYS A 213 -31.95 0.08 1.96
CA LYS A 213 -31.28 1.36 2.06
C LYS A 213 -29.76 1.22 2.08
N PHE A 214 -29.09 2.19 1.47
CA PHE A 214 -27.64 2.38 1.54
C PHE A 214 -27.34 3.64 2.36
N PRO A 215 -27.37 3.54 3.69
CA PRO A 215 -27.32 4.71 4.55
C PRO A 215 -25.94 5.36 4.51
N VAL A 216 -25.95 6.70 4.44
CA VAL A 216 -24.75 7.52 4.34
C VAL A 216 -24.81 8.62 5.40
N ASP A 217 -23.76 8.72 6.22
CA ASP A 217 -23.62 9.69 7.31
C ASP A 217 -24.75 9.61 8.38
N GLU A 218 -25.36 8.45 8.57
CA GLU A 218 -26.39 8.27 9.59
C GLU A 218 -25.78 8.12 10.99
N VAL A 219 -26.26 8.93 11.92
CA VAL A 219 -25.79 8.96 13.31
C VAL A 219 -26.50 7.90 14.15
N GLY A 220 -25.73 7.13 14.92
CA GLY A 220 -26.26 6.15 15.88
C GLY A 220 -26.46 4.75 15.31
N ALA A 221 -26.02 4.48 14.09
CA ALA A 221 -25.96 3.14 13.53
C ALA A 221 -25.07 2.22 14.38
N GLU A 222 -25.32 0.91 14.33
CA GLU A 222 -24.47 -0.04 15.04
C GLU A 222 -23.08 -0.17 14.39
N ILE A 223 -23.04 -0.19 13.06
CA ILE A 223 -21.80 -0.41 12.29
C ILE A 223 -21.52 0.76 11.35
N LEU A 224 -20.26 1.23 11.36
CA LEU A 224 -19.68 2.00 10.28
C LEU A 224 -19.02 1.03 9.31
N LEU A 225 -19.57 0.91 8.10
CA LEU A 225 -18.95 0.17 7.00
C LEU A 225 -17.94 1.07 6.30
N ILE A 226 -16.70 0.58 6.17
CA ILE A 226 -15.62 1.21 5.36
C ILE A 226 -15.37 0.31 4.16
N PRO A 227 -16.14 0.47 3.07
CA PRO A 227 -15.91 -0.30 1.86
C PRO A 227 -14.73 0.32 1.08
N PRO A 228 -14.00 -0.47 0.28
CA PRO A 228 -13.20 0.10 -0.79
C PRO A 228 -14.06 0.98 -1.69
N SER A 229 -13.57 2.15 -2.08
CA SER A 229 -14.36 3.06 -2.93
C SER A 229 -14.75 2.42 -4.28
N ALA A 230 -13.96 1.44 -4.74
CA ALA A 230 -14.28 0.64 -5.91
C ALA A 230 -15.58 -0.17 -5.76
N ASP A 231 -15.94 -0.60 -4.56
CA ASP A 231 -17.15 -1.40 -4.33
C ASP A 231 -18.43 -0.57 -4.56
N ASN A 232 -18.36 0.73 -4.31
CA ASN A 232 -19.51 1.60 -4.57
C ASN A 232 -19.67 1.97 -6.06
N PHE A 233 -18.60 1.98 -6.86
CA PHE A 233 -18.63 2.50 -8.24
C PHE A 233 -18.29 1.48 -9.32
N VAL A 234 -17.55 0.43 -8.99
CA VAL A 234 -17.07 -0.56 -9.96
C VAL A 234 -17.60 -1.97 -9.65
N ASN A 235 -17.51 -2.38 -8.39
CA ASN A 235 -17.94 -3.69 -7.92
C ASN A 235 -19.27 -3.57 -7.12
N THR A 236 -20.27 -2.93 -7.71
CA THR A 236 -21.54 -2.58 -7.03
C THR A 236 -22.24 -3.79 -6.40
N ASN A 237 -22.05 -4.98 -6.96
CA ASN A 237 -22.56 -6.22 -6.37
C ASN A 237 -22.02 -6.49 -4.95
N THR A 238 -20.79 -6.03 -4.63
CA THR A 238 -20.24 -6.14 -3.28
C THR A 238 -20.99 -5.21 -2.32
N MET A 239 -21.24 -3.95 -2.71
CA MET A 239 -22.04 -3.02 -1.92
C MET A 239 -23.47 -3.54 -1.69
N ILE A 240 -24.10 -4.06 -2.73
CA ILE A 240 -25.43 -4.70 -2.65
C ILE A 240 -25.38 -5.90 -1.70
N GLY A 241 -24.31 -6.70 -1.76
CA GLY A 241 -24.07 -7.82 -0.85
C GLY A 241 -24.02 -7.40 0.62
N TYR A 242 -23.30 -6.30 0.94
CA TYR A 242 -23.29 -5.75 2.29
C TYR A 242 -24.69 -5.30 2.77
N ALA A 243 -25.43 -4.58 1.93
CA ALA A 243 -26.78 -4.14 2.28
C ALA A 243 -27.72 -5.33 2.56
N LYS A 244 -27.71 -6.37 1.71
CA LYS A 244 -28.50 -7.60 1.91
C LYS A 244 -28.08 -8.33 3.19
N MET A 245 -26.78 -8.46 3.44
CA MET A 245 -26.25 -9.15 4.61
C MET A 245 -26.68 -8.45 5.91
N PHE A 246 -26.51 -7.12 6.01
CA PHE A 246 -26.89 -6.36 7.18
C PHE A 246 -28.40 -6.34 7.39
N HIS A 247 -29.20 -6.25 6.32
CA HIS A 247 -30.64 -6.35 6.39
C HIS A 247 -31.09 -7.72 6.92
N ALA A 248 -30.56 -8.82 6.37
CA ALA A 248 -30.88 -10.16 6.83
C ALA A 248 -30.49 -10.42 8.28
N ALA A 249 -29.40 -9.79 8.74
CA ALA A 249 -28.94 -9.87 10.14
C ALA A 249 -29.68 -8.91 11.09
N GLY A 250 -30.54 -8.02 10.59
CA GLY A 250 -31.23 -7.00 11.40
C GLY A 250 -30.28 -5.98 12.03
N ILE A 251 -29.13 -5.72 11.40
CA ILE A 251 -28.09 -4.83 11.90
C ILE A 251 -28.18 -3.47 11.20
N SER A 252 -28.24 -2.38 11.97
CA SER A 252 -28.15 -1.03 11.44
C SER A 252 -26.70 -0.68 11.07
N TRP A 253 -26.51 -0.05 9.93
CA TRP A 253 -25.20 0.31 9.43
C TRP A 253 -25.21 1.66 8.70
N THR A 254 -24.06 2.23 8.48
CA THR A 254 -23.88 3.45 7.67
C THR A 254 -22.50 3.47 7.02
N THR A 255 -22.35 4.22 5.95
CA THR A 255 -21.05 4.63 5.40
C THR A 255 -20.78 6.09 5.75
N SER A 256 -19.55 6.55 5.59
CA SER A 256 -19.18 7.95 5.84
C SER A 256 -18.64 8.63 4.59
N THR A 257 -19.12 9.85 4.31
CA THR A 257 -18.52 10.69 3.27
C THR A 257 -17.21 11.34 3.71
N TYR A 258 -16.91 11.39 5.00
CA TYR A 258 -15.68 11.95 5.54
C TYR A 258 -14.46 11.01 5.31
N CYS A 259 -14.66 9.72 5.52
CA CYS A 259 -13.65 8.71 5.24
C CYS A 259 -14.33 7.37 4.93
N ASN A 260 -14.28 6.96 3.68
CA ASN A 260 -14.87 5.74 3.16
C ASN A 260 -13.85 4.89 2.38
N GLU A 261 -12.60 4.92 2.81
CA GLU A 261 -11.52 4.14 2.22
C GLU A 261 -10.68 3.48 3.28
N GLY A 262 -10.16 2.30 2.95
CA GLY A 262 -9.32 1.52 3.84
C GLY A 262 -8.01 2.20 4.22
N GLY A 263 -7.51 1.91 5.42
CA GLY A 263 -6.30 2.50 5.98
C GLY A 263 -5.00 2.12 5.27
N ASN A 264 -5.03 1.08 4.45
CA ASN A 264 -3.83 0.55 3.82
C ASN A 264 -3.16 1.50 2.82
N PHE A 265 -3.90 2.41 2.21
CA PHE A 265 -3.34 3.37 1.24
C PHE A 265 -2.22 4.23 1.82
N GLY A 266 -2.33 4.65 3.08
CA GLY A 266 -1.26 5.36 3.76
C GLY A 266 0.02 4.53 3.88
N LEU A 267 -0.11 3.22 4.07
CA LEU A 267 0.99 2.29 4.23
C LEU A 267 1.85 2.16 2.97
N PHE A 268 1.26 2.29 1.78
CA PHE A 268 2.01 2.28 0.52
C PHE A 268 3.09 3.35 0.43
N LEU A 269 3.06 4.33 1.33
CA LEU A 269 4.00 5.42 1.41
C LEU A 269 4.83 5.42 2.70
N ASN A 270 4.18 5.50 3.86
CA ASN A 270 4.81 5.43 5.17
C ASN A 270 3.78 5.23 6.30
N TYR A 271 4.27 4.82 7.47
CA TYR A 271 3.43 4.60 8.64
C TYR A 271 2.76 5.87 9.21
N ALA A 272 3.33 7.05 8.97
CA ALA A 272 2.73 8.31 9.41
C ALA A 272 1.42 8.59 8.66
N ASN A 273 1.41 8.39 7.35
CA ASN A 273 0.20 8.52 6.53
C ASN A 273 -0.82 7.41 6.82
N LEU A 274 -0.37 6.16 7.07
CA LEU A 274 -1.26 5.11 7.57
C LEU A 274 -2.01 5.54 8.83
N LYS A 275 -1.26 6.05 9.83
CA LYS A 275 -1.86 6.52 11.09
C LYS A 275 -2.86 7.66 10.87
N LYS A 276 -2.56 8.60 9.97
CA LYS A 276 -3.47 9.73 9.66
C LYS A 276 -4.76 9.24 9.02
N VAL A 277 -4.69 8.34 8.04
CA VAL A 277 -5.90 7.76 7.39
C VAL A 277 -6.74 7.01 8.43
N ASN A 278 -6.11 6.17 9.26
CA ASN A 278 -6.82 5.43 10.31
C ASN A 278 -7.45 6.35 11.36
N ASN A 279 -6.80 7.47 11.71
CA ASN A 279 -7.40 8.45 12.62
C ASN A 279 -8.67 9.08 12.03
N ARG A 280 -8.71 9.37 10.72
CA ARG A 280 -9.91 9.88 10.05
C ARG A 280 -11.08 8.88 10.15
N ILE A 281 -10.80 7.58 10.02
CA ILE A 281 -11.82 6.54 10.20
C ILE A 281 -12.36 6.56 11.65
N LEU A 282 -11.47 6.70 12.64
CA LEU A 282 -11.87 6.80 14.04
C LEU A 282 -12.66 8.09 14.34
N GLU A 283 -12.31 9.20 13.72
CA GLU A 283 -13.05 10.46 13.79
C GLU A 283 -14.46 10.28 13.21
N ALA A 284 -14.57 9.73 12.00
CA ALA A 284 -15.87 9.42 11.38
C ALA A 284 -16.73 8.52 12.29
N ALA A 285 -16.14 7.49 12.88
CA ALA A 285 -16.87 6.58 13.79
C ALA A 285 -17.37 7.28 15.06
N ARG A 286 -16.59 8.22 15.62
CA ARG A 286 -16.99 9.01 16.80
C ARG A 286 -18.09 10.00 16.47
N ASP A 287 -17.96 10.72 15.34
CA ASP A 287 -18.94 11.73 14.91
C ASP A 287 -20.29 11.09 14.61
N LEU A 288 -20.27 9.93 13.96
CA LEU A 288 -21.47 9.13 13.67
C LEU A 288 -21.96 8.30 14.87
N LYS A 289 -21.25 8.30 16.00
CA LYS A 289 -21.61 7.58 17.25
C LYS A 289 -21.90 6.10 17.03
N VAL A 290 -21.16 5.46 16.12
CA VAL A 290 -21.31 4.03 15.85
C VAL A 290 -20.64 3.19 16.94
N LYS A 291 -21.08 1.93 17.09
CA LYS A 291 -20.53 0.99 18.08
C LYS A 291 -19.36 0.19 17.58
N LYS A 292 -19.35 -0.11 16.29
CA LYS A 292 -18.34 -0.98 15.64
C LYS A 292 -17.95 -0.41 14.28
N ILE A 293 -16.74 -0.73 13.85
CA ILE A 293 -16.27 -0.47 12.50
C ILE A 293 -16.15 -1.82 11.79
N TYR A 294 -16.76 -1.93 10.62
CA TYR A 294 -16.62 -3.07 9.74
C TYR A 294 -15.80 -2.66 8.51
N TRP A 295 -14.70 -3.36 8.31
CA TRP A 295 -13.77 -3.05 7.23
C TRP A 295 -13.97 -4.03 6.09
N GLY A 296 -14.20 -3.53 4.89
CA GLY A 296 -14.50 -4.32 3.71
C GLY A 296 -13.30 -4.89 2.95
N GLU A 297 -12.07 -4.73 3.45
CA GLU A 297 -10.84 -5.28 2.83
C GLU A 297 -10.33 -6.50 3.58
#